data_1c724ed0384639f89e6cdf0964195b74
#
_entry.id   1c724ed0384639f89e6cdf0964195b74
#
_cell.length_a   1.000
_cell.length_b   1.000
_cell.length_c   1.000
_cell.angle_alpha   90.00
_cell.angle_beta   90.00
_cell.angle_gamma   90.00
#
_symmetry.space_group_name_H-M   'P 1'
#
loop_
_entity.id
_entity.type
_entity.pdbx_description
1 polymer ?
#
loop_
_entity_poly.entity_id
_entity_poly.type
_entity_poly.pdbx_seq_one_letter_code
_entity_poly.pdbx_strand_id
1 'polypeptide(L)'
;MLVIEFIIVVFLVLYVIFVLRFTWGWIKMPVFQTKNENLSGISIVVVYRNEADRIVHLLHSLINLQYPVSQFEIIFVDDHSTDNTTALIRDFFVEHNMFSVQMLQLDSQFGKKYGIECAVGHAKYELVACTDADCVVPQGWLNEFAGYYQQTHCCIISAPVALFSPQTLFGNMQQMEFGTLIAIGAGAIAGNQPVMCNGANICFEKQTYSTLLDEIRKKYHLASGDDIFLLQACKKHYGAESIGFVKSPESIVQTYPMTTIQSFFSQRSRWGGKTKYYTDRFTQFLALCVAMVSFGIVVLLVLAACSTVQWFVPLAVWAVKFVVDFPIIASWARFIKQKRILRYYPITAVAYPFYIVWVLILMLFKNSQWKSRSMKNKNATFAK
;
A
#
# COMPACT_ATOMS: atom_id res chain seq x y z
N MET A 1 -5.00 16.12 34.94
CA MET A 1 -3.85 16.56 34.15
C MET A 1 -2.80 15.47 34.09
N LEU A 2 -2.15 15.11 35.18
CA LEU A 2 -1.10 14.06 35.22
C LEU A 2 -1.45 12.75 34.54
N VAL A 3 -2.71 12.30 34.60
CA VAL A 3 -3.17 11.06 33.95
C VAL A 3 -3.13 11.18 32.41
N ILE A 4 -3.53 12.33 31.86
CA ILE A 4 -3.51 12.57 30.40
C ILE A 4 -2.08 12.60 29.89
N GLU A 5 -1.21 13.35 30.58
CA GLU A 5 0.22 13.42 30.23
C GLU A 5 0.88 12.05 30.32
N PHE A 6 0.60 11.30 31.38
CA PHE A 6 1.11 9.92 31.53
C PHE A 6 0.68 9.01 30.38
N ILE A 7 -0.60 9.04 29.99
CA ILE A 7 -1.09 8.24 28.85
C ILE A 7 -0.36 8.63 27.56
N ILE A 8 -0.20 9.93 27.30
CA ILE A 8 0.50 10.41 26.09
C ILE A 8 1.96 9.95 26.10
N VAL A 9 2.65 10.03 27.24
CA VAL A 9 4.04 9.57 27.37
C VAL A 9 4.16 8.07 27.13
N VAL A 10 3.24 7.26 27.67
CA VAL A 10 3.22 5.80 27.41
C VAL A 10 3.09 5.50 25.92
N PHE A 11 2.12 6.13 25.24
CA PHE A 11 1.96 5.94 23.80
C PHE A 11 3.13 6.47 22.98
N LEU A 12 3.77 7.57 23.40
CA LEU A 12 4.97 8.10 22.79
C LEU A 12 6.14 7.10 22.90
N VAL A 13 6.37 6.52 24.08
CA VAL A 13 7.41 5.50 24.27
C VAL A 13 7.17 4.28 23.39
N LEU A 14 5.94 3.77 23.34
CA LEU A 14 5.58 2.65 22.47
C LEU A 14 5.77 3.00 20.98
N TYR A 15 5.36 4.19 20.57
CA TYR A 15 5.57 4.71 19.22
C TYR A 15 7.07 4.73 18.85
N VAL A 16 7.90 5.29 19.72
CA VAL A 16 9.35 5.35 19.56
C VAL A 16 9.94 3.95 19.38
N ILE A 17 9.57 3.01 20.24
CA ILE A 17 10.05 1.63 20.19
C ILE A 17 9.69 0.99 18.82
N PHE A 18 8.44 1.11 18.38
CA PHE A 18 8.01 0.51 17.12
C PHE A 18 8.65 1.16 15.89
N VAL A 19 8.69 2.50 15.86
CA VAL A 19 9.31 3.22 14.73
C VAL A 19 10.79 2.88 14.64
N LEU A 20 11.54 2.88 15.75
CA LEU A 20 12.96 2.52 15.75
C LEU A 20 13.19 1.06 15.35
N ARG A 21 12.36 0.11 15.86
CA ARG A 21 12.44 -1.31 15.49
C ARG A 21 12.22 -1.50 13.99
N PHE A 22 11.19 -0.90 13.41
CA PHE A 22 10.89 -1.05 11.99
C PHE A 22 11.88 -0.27 11.12
N THR A 23 12.35 0.89 11.56
CA THR A 23 13.44 1.61 10.90
C THR A 23 14.70 0.76 10.83
N TRP A 24 15.04 0.09 11.92
CA TRP A 24 16.17 -0.84 11.97
C TRP A 24 15.96 -2.01 11.00
N GLY A 25 14.78 -2.64 10.99
CA GLY A 25 14.44 -3.71 10.05
C GLY A 25 14.59 -3.27 8.60
N TRP A 26 14.09 -2.08 8.24
CA TRP A 26 14.24 -1.49 6.91
C TRP A 26 15.71 -1.23 6.54
N ILE A 27 16.48 -0.63 7.45
CA ILE A 27 17.90 -0.29 7.17
C ILE A 27 18.74 -1.55 7.03
N LYS A 28 18.52 -2.56 7.87
CA LYS A 28 19.26 -3.82 7.86
C LYS A 28 18.87 -4.77 6.73
N MET A 29 17.66 -4.63 6.19
CA MET A 29 17.22 -5.42 5.05
C MET A 29 18.15 -5.18 3.86
N PRO A 30 18.80 -6.23 3.32
CA PRO A 30 19.70 -6.09 2.18
C PRO A 30 18.92 -5.62 0.95
N VAL A 31 19.58 -4.89 0.07
CA VAL A 31 19.05 -4.64 -1.28
C VAL A 31 19.13 -5.96 -2.05
N PHE A 32 17.96 -6.41 -2.49
CA PHE A 32 17.84 -7.62 -3.26
C PHE A 32 18.28 -7.39 -4.71
N GLN A 33 18.91 -8.38 -5.29
CA GLN A 33 19.24 -8.45 -6.70
C GLN A 33 19.07 -9.90 -7.14
N THR A 34 18.29 -10.13 -8.16
CA THR A 34 18.15 -11.47 -8.72
C THR A 34 19.47 -11.95 -9.32
N LYS A 35 19.77 -13.22 -9.11
CA LYS A 35 20.96 -13.88 -9.67
C LYS A 35 20.60 -15.06 -10.58
N ASN A 36 19.30 -15.35 -10.74
CA ASN A 36 18.82 -16.58 -11.35
C ASN A 36 18.43 -16.39 -12.81
N GLU A 37 18.81 -17.36 -13.64
CA GLU A 37 18.42 -17.48 -15.07
C GLU A 37 17.15 -18.35 -15.25
N ASN A 38 16.80 -19.21 -14.29
CA ASN A 38 15.58 -20.02 -14.32
C ASN A 38 14.40 -19.23 -13.75
N LEU A 39 13.61 -18.67 -14.63
CA LEU A 39 12.52 -17.77 -14.27
C LEU A 39 11.19 -18.54 -14.14
N SER A 40 10.49 -18.37 -13.03
CA SER A 40 9.14 -18.92 -12.83
C SER A 40 8.12 -18.20 -13.69
N GLY A 41 7.12 -18.90 -14.23
CA GLY A 41 6.03 -18.24 -14.93
C GLY A 41 5.20 -17.33 -14.00
N ILE A 42 4.80 -16.15 -14.49
CA ILE A 42 4.04 -15.14 -13.72
C ILE A 42 2.83 -14.67 -14.49
N SER A 43 1.65 -14.67 -13.85
CA SER A 43 0.44 -14.02 -14.36
C SER A 43 0.33 -12.61 -13.79
N ILE A 44 0.41 -11.59 -14.64
CA ILE A 44 0.24 -10.19 -14.27
C ILE A 44 -1.26 -9.88 -14.20
N VAL A 45 -1.74 -9.33 -13.11
CA VAL A 45 -3.16 -8.98 -12.93
C VAL A 45 -3.32 -7.48 -12.78
N VAL A 46 -4.17 -6.90 -13.63
CA VAL A 46 -4.54 -5.48 -13.60
C VAL A 46 -6.05 -5.35 -13.61
N VAL A 47 -6.62 -4.93 -12.49
CA VAL A 47 -8.06 -4.58 -12.40
C VAL A 47 -8.20 -3.08 -12.65
N TYR A 48 -9.04 -2.71 -13.61
CA TYR A 48 -9.20 -1.30 -13.99
C TYR A 48 -10.66 -0.85 -14.00
N ARG A 49 -10.84 0.46 -13.84
CA ARG A 49 -12.11 1.16 -14.01
C ARG A 49 -11.86 2.63 -14.31
N ASN A 50 -12.27 3.11 -15.48
CA ASN A 50 -12.16 4.50 -15.89
C ASN A 50 -10.74 5.06 -15.69
N GLU A 51 -9.76 4.51 -16.41
CA GLU A 51 -8.34 4.86 -16.36
C GLU A 51 -7.79 5.32 -17.72
N ALA A 52 -8.66 5.76 -18.63
CA ALA A 52 -8.25 6.14 -20.00
C ALA A 52 -7.09 7.16 -20.03
N ASP A 53 -7.04 8.08 -19.05
CA ASP A 53 -6.00 9.10 -18.97
C ASP A 53 -4.62 8.57 -18.57
N ARG A 54 -4.53 7.36 -17.98
CA ARG A 54 -3.28 6.87 -17.34
C ARG A 54 -2.84 5.49 -17.80
N ILE A 55 -3.78 4.66 -18.25
CA ILE A 55 -3.53 3.27 -18.59
C ILE A 55 -2.38 3.09 -19.60
N VAL A 56 -2.24 4.03 -20.56
CA VAL A 56 -1.21 3.98 -21.60
C VAL A 56 0.21 3.92 -21.04
N HIS A 57 0.47 4.58 -19.92
CA HIS A 57 1.78 4.52 -19.26
C HIS A 57 2.08 3.13 -18.71
N LEU A 58 1.07 2.47 -18.13
CA LEU A 58 1.21 1.08 -17.70
C LEU A 58 1.46 0.15 -18.91
N LEU A 59 0.66 0.29 -19.98
CA LEU A 59 0.80 -0.56 -21.17
C LEU A 59 2.21 -0.48 -21.74
N HIS A 60 2.76 0.72 -21.91
CA HIS A 60 4.15 0.89 -22.35
C HIS A 60 5.16 0.28 -21.40
N SER A 61 4.93 0.34 -20.07
CA SER A 61 5.84 -0.29 -19.13
C SER A 61 5.80 -1.81 -19.18
N LEU A 62 4.64 -2.39 -19.42
CA LEU A 62 4.46 -3.86 -19.52
C LEU A 62 5.17 -4.47 -20.75
N ILE A 63 5.11 -3.81 -21.90
CA ILE A 63 5.82 -4.32 -23.10
C ILE A 63 7.34 -4.15 -23.03
N ASN A 64 7.83 -3.29 -22.12
CA ASN A 64 9.25 -3.06 -21.89
C ASN A 64 9.85 -3.95 -20.78
N LEU A 65 9.08 -4.90 -20.23
CA LEU A 65 9.57 -5.83 -19.22
C LEU A 65 10.71 -6.70 -19.78
N GLN A 66 11.81 -6.76 -19.04
CA GLN A 66 12.95 -7.63 -19.35
C GLN A 66 12.69 -9.03 -18.78
N TYR A 67 11.67 -9.71 -19.31
CA TYR A 67 11.27 -11.06 -18.93
C TYR A 67 10.88 -11.85 -20.18
N PRO A 68 11.18 -13.16 -20.27
CA PRO A 68 10.80 -13.93 -21.46
C PRO A 68 9.28 -13.89 -21.69
N VAL A 69 8.85 -13.45 -22.86
CA VAL A 69 7.42 -13.30 -23.21
C VAL A 69 6.63 -14.59 -23.04
N SER A 70 7.28 -15.75 -23.23
CA SER A 70 6.69 -17.07 -23.02
C SER A 70 6.48 -17.45 -21.54
N GLN A 71 7.06 -16.69 -20.61
CA GLN A 71 7.04 -16.96 -19.17
C GLN A 71 6.10 -16.02 -18.40
N PHE A 72 5.36 -15.16 -19.07
CA PHE A 72 4.31 -14.37 -18.41
C PHE A 72 3.08 -14.20 -19.30
N GLU A 73 1.99 -13.87 -18.69
CA GLU A 73 0.76 -13.40 -19.32
C GLU A 73 0.24 -12.16 -18.61
N ILE A 74 -0.64 -11.43 -19.25
CA ILE A 74 -1.28 -10.23 -18.69
C ILE A 74 -2.78 -10.44 -18.70
N ILE A 75 -3.41 -10.29 -17.52
CA ILE A 75 -4.85 -10.44 -17.34
C ILE A 75 -5.43 -9.09 -16.91
N PHE A 76 -6.13 -8.45 -17.82
CA PHE A 76 -6.88 -7.23 -17.56
C PHE A 76 -8.32 -7.58 -17.17
N VAL A 77 -8.81 -7.00 -16.07
CA VAL A 77 -10.21 -7.19 -15.64
C VAL A 77 -10.91 -5.83 -15.55
N ASP A 78 -11.91 -5.65 -16.38
CA ASP A 78 -12.74 -4.45 -16.39
C ASP A 78 -13.81 -4.52 -15.28
N ASP A 79 -13.76 -3.56 -14.32
CA ASP A 79 -14.82 -3.33 -13.35
C ASP A 79 -15.83 -2.30 -13.87
N HIS A 80 -16.48 -2.60 -14.98
CA HIS A 80 -17.55 -1.81 -15.57
C HIS A 80 -17.09 -0.36 -15.90
N SER A 81 -16.05 -0.22 -16.69
CA SER A 81 -15.61 1.07 -17.23
C SER A 81 -16.70 1.67 -18.14
N THR A 82 -16.82 3.00 -18.08
CA THR A 82 -17.76 3.77 -18.90
C THR A 82 -17.04 4.73 -19.84
N ASP A 83 -15.73 4.74 -19.79
CA ASP A 83 -14.84 5.48 -20.68
C ASP A 83 -14.23 4.54 -21.75
N ASN A 84 -13.25 5.03 -22.50
CA ASN A 84 -12.60 4.26 -23.56
C ASN A 84 -11.41 3.41 -23.08
N THR A 85 -11.22 3.18 -21.78
CA THR A 85 -10.07 2.41 -21.24
C THR A 85 -9.95 1.04 -21.90
N THR A 86 -11.07 0.29 -21.99
CA THR A 86 -11.08 -1.05 -22.58
C THR A 86 -10.68 -1.06 -24.06
N ALA A 87 -11.14 -0.05 -24.83
CA ALA A 87 -10.76 0.11 -26.22
C ALA A 87 -9.25 0.39 -26.36
N LEU A 88 -8.71 1.31 -25.55
CA LEU A 88 -7.27 1.64 -25.54
C LEU A 88 -6.40 0.41 -25.26
N ILE A 89 -6.77 -0.44 -24.30
CA ILE A 89 -6.03 -1.68 -24.00
C ILE A 89 -6.09 -2.63 -25.20
N ARG A 90 -7.27 -2.83 -25.75
CA ARG A 90 -7.47 -3.73 -26.89
C ARG A 90 -6.64 -3.31 -28.10
N ASP A 91 -6.77 -2.03 -28.50
CA ASP A 91 -6.10 -1.48 -29.67
C ASP A 91 -4.58 -1.54 -29.52
N PHE A 92 -4.07 -1.24 -28.31
CA PHE A 92 -2.65 -1.33 -27.99
C PHE A 92 -2.08 -2.74 -28.21
N PHE A 93 -2.79 -3.79 -27.77
CA PHE A 93 -2.30 -5.16 -27.91
C PHE A 93 -2.62 -5.80 -29.26
N VAL A 94 -3.45 -5.19 -30.09
CA VAL A 94 -3.52 -5.55 -31.52
C VAL A 94 -2.19 -5.23 -32.22
N GLU A 95 -1.58 -4.09 -31.88
CA GLU A 95 -0.26 -3.68 -32.39
C GLU A 95 0.90 -4.48 -31.77
N HIS A 96 0.71 -4.99 -30.54
CA HIS A 96 1.72 -5.74 -29.77
C HIS A 96 1.30 -7.19 -29.56
N ASN A 97 0.93 -7.91 -30.62
CA ASN A 97 0.30 -9.22 -30.60
C ASN A 97 1.20 -10.40 -30.15
N MET A 98 2.48 -10.13 -29.85
CA MET A 98 3.41 -11.14 -29.33
C MET A 98 3.16 -11.49 -27.84
N PHE A 99 2.41 -10.64 -27.12
CA PHE A 99 2.12 -10.85 -25.69
C PHE A 99 0.86 -11.69 -25.49
N SER A 100 0.89 -12.60 -24.51
CA SER A 100 -0.29 -13.33 -24.07
C SER A 100 -1.16 -12.42 -23.19
N VAL A 101 -2.27 -11.95 -23.73
CA VAL A 101 -3.18 -11.03 -23.03
C VAL A 101 -4.58 -11.60 -22.95
N GLN A 102 -5.15 -11.60 -21.77
CA GLN A 102 -6.56 -11.92 -21.52
C GLN A 102 -7.29 -10.64 -21.08
N MET A 103 -8.45 -10.38 -21.68
CA MET A 103 -9.34 -9.29 -21.30
C MET A 103 -10.63 -9.88 -20.74
N LEU A 104 -10.86 -9.67 -19.45
CA LEU A 104 -12.03 -10.14 -18.73
C LEU A 104 -12.89 -8.96 -18.30
N GLN A 105 -14.17 -9.19 -18.10
CA GLN A 105 -15.11 -8.22 -17.56
C GLN A 105 -15.89 -8.83 -16.40
N LEU A 106 -16.09 -8.07 -15.35
CA LEU A 106 -16.96 -8.50 -14.25
C LEU A 106 -18.44 -8.41 -14.69
N ASP A 107 -19.22 -9.45 -14.38
CA ASP A 107 -20.65 -9.50 -14.72
C ASP A 107 -21.51 -8.65 -13.77
N SER A 108 -21.86 -9.22 -12.60
CA SER A 108 -22.73 -8.59 -11.61
C SER A 108 -22.02 -8.09 -10.36
N GLN A 109 -20.77 -8.50 -10.18
CA GLN A 109 -19.92 -8.15 -9.05
C GLN A 109 -19.14 -6.87 -9.35
N PHE A 110 -18.77 -6.14 -8.29
CA PHE A 110 -18.10 -4.84 -8.43
C PHE A 110 -16.93 -4.72 -7.47
N GLY A 111 -15.84 -4.14 -7.94
CA GLY A 111 -14.70 -3.75 -7.15
C GLY A 111 -13.46 -4.61 -7.36
N LYS A 112 -12.30 -4.02 -7.05
CA LYS A 112 -10.98 -4.59 -7.29
C LYS A 112 -10.82 -6.03 -6.75
N LYS A 113 -11.41 -6.35 -5.60
CA LYS A 113 -11.30 -7.68 -4.98
C LYS A 113 -11.92 -8.78 -5.84
N TYR A 114 -13.11 -8.55 -6.39
CA TYR A 114 -13.75 -9.47 -7.33
C TYR A 114 -12.98 -9.57 -8.63
N GLY A 115 -12.38 -8.46 -9.09
CA GLY A 115 -11.51 -8.46 -10.26
C GLY A 115 -10.26 -9.31 -10.07
N ILE A 116 -9.59 -9.19 -8.91
CA ILE A 116 -8.44 -10.04 -8.57
C ILE A 116 -8.85 -11.52 -8.50
N GLU A 117 -9.95 -11.82 -7.83
CA GLU A 117 -10.47 -13.19 -7.74
C GLU A 117 -10.77 -13.79 -9.11
N CYS A 118 -11.44 -13.03 -9.99
CA CYS A 118 -11.72 -13.42 -11.37
C CYS A 118 -10.42 -13.71 -12.14
N ALA A 119 -9.44 -12.81 -12.05
CA ALA A 119 -8.15 -12.97 -12.71
C ALA A 119 -7.37 -14.19 -12.19
N VAL A 120 -7.32 -14.40 -10.87
CA VAL A 120 -6.65 -15.57 -10.27
C VAL A 120 -7.26 -16.88 -10.76
N GLY A 121 -8.59 -16.93 -10.95
CA GLY A 121 -9.28 -18.09 -11.53
C GLY A 121 -8.84 -18.42 -12.96
N HIS A 122 -8.45 -17.41 -13.74
CA HIS A 122 -7.98 -17.55 -15.13
C HIS A 122 -6.46 -17.59 -15.26
N ALA A 123 -5.72 -17.30 -14.21
CA ALA A 123 -4.26 -17.26 -14.23
C ALA A 123 -3.67 -18.63 -14.59
N LYS A 124 -2.76 -18.62 -15.57
CA LYS A 124 -2.06 -19.82 -16.05
C LYS A 124 -0.95 -20.23 -15.09
N TYR A 125 -0.24 -19.26 -14.53
CA TYR A 125 0.95 -19.49 -13.72
C TYR A 125 0.65 -19.50 -12.23
N GLU A 126 1.53 -20.16 -11.45
CA GLU A 126 1.39 -20.25 -9.98
C GLU A 126 1.67 -18.90 -9.29
N LEU A 127 2.57 -18.09 -9.84
CA LEU A 127 2.83 -16.76 -9.32
C LEU A 127 1.91 -15.73 -9.97
N VAL A 128 1.27 -14.93 -9.15
CA VAL A 128 0.37 -13.85 -9.56
C VAL A 128 0.92 -12.52 -9.06
N ALA A 129 1.30 -11.65 -9.98
CA ALA A 129 1.78 -10.29 -9.69
C ALA A 129 0.68 -9.28 -9.97
N CYS A 130 0.30 -8.48 -8.96
CA CYS A 130 -0.73 -7.45 -9.10
C CYS A 130 -0.13 -6.05 -9.13
N THR A 131 -0.67 -5.20 -10.01
CA THR A 131 -0.42 -3.75 -10.03
C THR A 131 -1.71 -2.98 -10.34
N ASP A 132 -1.72 -1.67 -10.07
CA ASP A 132 -2.87 -0.81 -10.37
C ASP A 132 -2.76 -0.25 -11.81
N ALA A 133 -3.89 0.06 -12.42
CA ALA A 133 -3.97 0.54 -13.81
C ALA A 133 -3.36 1.93 -14.03
N ASP A 134 -3.14 2.69 -12.96
CA ASP A 134 -2.48 4.00 -12.96
C ASP A 134 -1.01 3.95 -12.52
N CYS A 135 -0.40 2.76 -12.55
CA CYS A 135 0.98 2.53 -12.17
C CYS A 135 1.90 2.41 -13.40
N VAL A 136 3.20 2.50 -13.14
CA VAL A 136 4.27 2.17 -14.09
C VAL A 136 5.22 1.19 -13.42
N VAL A 137 5.44 0.05 -14.05
CA VAL A 137 6.31 -1.01 -13.54
C VAL A 137 7.72 -0.87 -14.13
N PRO A 138 8.79 -1.16 -13.37
CA PRO A 138 10.17 -1.13 -13.91
C PRO A 138 10.46 -2.37 -14.75
N GLN A 139 11.47 -2.29 -15.61
CA GLN A 139 11.84 -3.36 -16.54
C GLN A 139 12.20 -4.69 -15.82
N GLY A 140 12.86 -4.62 -14.65
CA GLY A 140 13.26 -5.77 -13.86
C GLY A 140 12.17 -6.33 -12.93
N TRP A 141 10.97 -5.79 -12.96
CA TRP A 141 9.90 -6.07 -11.99
C TRP A 141 9.63 -7.55 -11.76
N LEU A 142 9.41 -8.31 -12.82
CA LEU A 142 9.12 -9.75 -12.73
C LEU A 142 10.36 -10.57 -12.32
N ASN A 143 11.55 -10.15 -12.77
CA ASN A 143 12.79 -10.81 -12.37
C ASN A 143 13.00 -10.78 -10.86
N GLU A 144 12.71 -9.64 -10.24
CA GLU A 144 12.86 -9.45 -8.81
C GLU A 144 11.87 -10.31 -8.02
N PHE A 145 10.62 -10.42 -8.46
CA PHE A 145 9.64 -11.30 -7.82
C PHE A 145 9.99 -12.78 -8.00
N ALA A 146 10.30 -13.20 -9.23
CA ALA A 146 10.66 -14.59 -9.50
C ALA A 146 11.92 -15.03 -8.73
N GLY A 147 12.96 -14.19 -8.77
CA GLY A 147 14.21 -14.48 -8.06
C GLY A 147 14.04 -14.49 -6.54
N TYR A 148 13.24 -13.60 -5.99
CA TYR A 148 12.96 -13.59 -4.55
C TYR A 148 12.14 -14.81 -4.12
N TYR A 149 11.12 -15.17 -4.90
CA TYR A 149 10.31 -16.37 -4.65
C TYR A 149 11.16 -17.64 -4.65
N GLN A 150 12.04 -17.80 -5.62
CA GLN A 150 12.92 -18.98 -5.71
C GLN A 150 13.86 -19.12 -4.51
N GLN A 151 14.27 -17.99 -3.88
CA GLN A 151 15.15 -18.03 -2.71
C GLN A 151 14.41 -18.23 -1.39
N THR A 152 13.15 -17.79 -1.30
CA THR A 152 12.45 -17.68 -0.01
C THR A 152 11.20 -18.54 0.09
N HIS A 153 10.58 -18.87 -1.04
CA HIS A 153 9.28 -19.56 -1.12
C HIS A 153 8.19 -18.87 -0.28
N CYS A 154 8.26 -17.52 -0.19
CA CYS A 154 7.23 -16.75 0.50
C CYS A 154 5.92 -16.79 -0.26
N CYS A 155 4.83 -17.11 0.43
CA CYS A 155 3.48 -17.15 -0.15
C CYS A 155 2.99 -15.79 -0.64
N ILE A 156 3.45 -14.71 0.01
CA ILE A 156 3.19 -13.31 -0.37
C ILE A 156 4.51 -12.55 -0.38
N ILE A 157 4.75 -11.82 -1.45
CA ILE A 157 5.92 -10.96 -1.62
C ILE A 157 5.42 -9.54 -1.94
N SER A 158 5.65 -8.60 -1.04
CA SER A 158 5.42 -7.18 -1.27
C SER A 158 6.67 -6.51 -1.81
N ALA A 159 6.50 -5.41 -2.55
CA ALA A 159 7.61 -4.65 -3.09
C ALA A 159 7.35 -3.13 -3.00
N PRO A 160 8.36 -2.27 -3.18
CA PRO A 160 8.22 -0.85 -2.96
C PRO A 160 7.34 -0.17 -4.01
N VAL A 161 6.51 0.77 -3.56
CA VAL A 161 5.76 1.71 -4.40
C VAL A 161 6.21 3.12 -4.07
N ALA A 162 6.53 3.91 -5.08
CA ALA A 162 6.91 5.32 -4.95
C ALA A 162 5.98 6.20 -5.77
N LEU A 163 5.84 7.47 -5.38
CA LEU A 163 5.17 8.43 -6.25
C LEU A 163 6.14 8.92 -7.32
N PHE A 164 5.66 9.20 -8.52
CA PHE A 164 6.46 9.94 -9.49
C PHE A 164 7.03 11.20 -8.85
N SER A 165 8.24 11.59 -9.26
CA SER A 165 8.95 12.74 -8.65
C SER A 165 8.05 13.99 -8.60
N PRO A 166 7.54 14.35 -7.40
CA PRO A 166 6.58 15.43 -7.30
C PRO A 166 7.27 16.78 -7.46
N GLN A 167 6.66 17.69 -8.23
CA GLN A 167 7.18 19.05 -8.44
C GLN A 167 6.63 20.06 -7.41
N THR A 168 5.57 19.70 -6.69
CA THR A 168 4.89 20.57 -5.73
C THR A 168 5.25 20.24 -4.29
N LEU A 169 5.12 21.22 -3.37
CA LEU A 169 5.25 21.00 -1.93
C LEU A 169 4.30 19.86 -1.48
N PHE A 170 3.02 19.94 -1.85
CA PHE A 170 2.01 18.96 -1.47
C PHE A 170 2.35 17.56 -1.98
N GLY A 171 2.83 17.44 -3.22
CA GLY A 171 3.28 16.15 -3.74
C GLY A 171 4.49 15.59 -2.99
N ASN A 172 5.46 16.45 -2.62
CA ASN A 172 6.61 16.01 -1.82
C ASN A 172 6.22 15.56 -0.40
N MET A 173 5.24 16.23 0.23
CA MET A 173 4.67 15.78 1.50
C MET A 173 4.01 14.40 1.37
N GLN A 174 3.24 14.17 0.30
CA GLN A 174 2.65 12.86 0.00
C GLN A 174 3.72 11.78 -0.21
N GLN A 175 4.80 12.09 -0.95
CA GLN A 175 5.90 11.15 -1.18
C GLN A 175 6.57 10.73 0.14
N MET A 176 6.80 11.66 1.06
CA MET A 176 7.37 11.33 2.37
C MET A 176 6.42 10.47 3.20
N GLU A 177 5.16 10.87 3.30
CA GLU A 177 4.14 10.15 4.08
C GLU A 177 3.94 8.73 3.53
N PHE A 178 3.70 8.60 2.22
CA PHE A 178 3.47 7.33 1.56
C PHE A 178 4.70 6.42 1.62
N GLY A 179 5.88 6.98 1.29
CA GLY A 179 7.14 6.23 1.35
C GLY A 179 7.51 5.76 2.75
N THR A 180 7.16 6.54 3.79
CA THR A 180 7.34 6.11 5.18
C THR A 180 6.47 4.90 5.50
N LEU A 181 5.21 4.86 5.04
CA LEU A 181 4.35 3.69 5.22
C LEU A 181 4.95 2.44 4.54
N ILE A 182 5.46 2.57 3.32
CA ILE A 182 6.13 1.46 2.60
C ILE A 182 7.36 0.97 3.38
N ALA A 183 8.24 1.88 3.80
CA ALA A 183 9.47 1.51 4.52
C ALA A 183 9.19 0.91 5.91
N ILE A 184 8.19 1.42 6.63
CA ILE A 184 7.72 0.86 7.91
C ILE A 184 7.13 -0.55 7.69
N GLY A 185 6.30 -0.74 6.67
CA GLY A 185 5.74 -2.04 6.31
C GLY A 185 6.83 -3.07 6.00
N ALA A 186 7.81 -2.68 5.18
CA ALA A 186 8.98 -3.51 4.86
C ALA A 186 9.81 -3.84 6.10
N GLY A 187 10.09 -2.85 6.95
CA GLY A 187 10.82 -3.05 8.20
C GLY A 187 10.08 -3.94 9.20
N ALA A 188 8.76 -3.88 9.21
CA ALA A 188 7.93 -4.78 10.01
C ALA A 188 8.00 -6.22 9.50
N ILE A 189 7.97 -6.43 8.17
CA ILE A 189 8.17 -7.76 7.55
C ILE A 189 9.57 -8.29 7.92
N ALA A 190 10.62 -7.49 7.78
CA ALA A 190 11.98 -7.88 8.20
C ALA A 190 12.08 -8.24 9.68
N GLY A 191 11.26 -7.62 10.52
CA GLY A 191 11.16 -7.93 11.95
C GLY A 191 10.22 -9.09 12.28
N ASN A 192 9.80 -9.88 11.30
CA ASN A 192 8.83 -10.98 11.44
C ASN A 192 7.48 -10.55 12.05
N GLN A 193 7.06 -9.32 11.75
CA GLN A 193 5.79 -8.72 12.19
C GLN A 193 5.11 -7.99 11.04
N PRO A 194 4.73 -8.67 9.94
CA PRO A 194 4.06 -8.02 8.81
C PRO A 194 2.77 -7.34 9.27
N VAL A 195 2.66 -6.04 8.98
CA VAL A 195 1.52 -5.19 9.39
C VAL A 195 0.82 -4.55 8.19
N MET A 196 1.51 -4.42 7.07
CA MET A 196 0.96 -3.87 5.82
C MET A 196 1.76 -4.30 4.60
N CYS A 197 1.12 -4.26 3.45
CA CYS A 197 1.69 -4.36 2.11
C CYS A 197 0.96 -3.37 1.19
N ASN A 198 1.32 -3.34 -0.09
CA ASN A 198 0.68 -2.46 -1.06
C ASN A 198 0.18 -3.25 -2.27
N GLY A 199 -1.14 -3.20 -2.51
CA GLY A 199 -1.81 -3.91 -3.61
C GLY A 199 -1.46 -3.42 -5.01
N ALA A 200 -0.71 -2.31 -5.12
CA ALA A 200 -0.15 -1.85 -6.39
C ALA A 200 1.20 -2.51 -6.73
N ASN A 201 1.79 -3.27 -5.79
CA ASN A 201 3.06 -3.97 -6.00
C ASN A 201 3.18 -5.17 -5.06
N ILE A 202 2.48 -6.24 -5.40
CA ILE A 202 2.42 -7.48 -4.63
C ILE A 202 2.44 -8.68 -5.58
N CYS A 203 3.18 -9.71 -5.19
CA CYS A 203 3.13 -11.02 -5.83
C CYS A 203 2.74 -12.07 -4.80
N PHE A 204 1.94 -13.06 -5.19
CA PHE A 204 1.52 -14.14 -4.30
C PHE A 204 1.31 -15.44 -5.08
N GLU A 205 1.34 -16.55 -4.36
CA GLU A 205 1.00 -17.86 -4.92
C GLU A 205 -0.50 -17.97 -5.16
N LYS A 206 -0.88 -18.42 -6.36
CA LYS A 206 -2.26 -18.71 -6.76
C LYS A 206 -2.92 -19.68 -5.78
N GLN A 207 -2.20 -20.75 -5.39
CA GLN A 207 -2.69 -21.75 -4.44
C GLN A 207 -2.96 -21.12 -3.07
N THR A 208 -2.06 -20.29 -2.57
CA THR A 208 -2.25 -19.54 -1.30
C THR A 208 -3.49 -18.66 -1.35
N TYR A 209 -3.68 -17.88 -2.43
CA TYR A 209 -4.86 -17.05 -2.60
C TYR A 209 -6.14 -17.89 -2.59
N SER A 210 -6.17 -18.99 -3.33
CA SER A 210 -7.32 -19.91 -3.43
C SER A 210 -7.67 -20.53 -2.08
N THR A 211 -6.67 -20.93 -1.31
CA THR A 211 -6.86 -21.50 0.05
C THR A 211 -7.46 -20.49 1.02
N LEU A 212 -7.08 -19.21 0.89
CA LEU A 212 -7.53 -18.14 1.80
C LEU A 212 -8.80 -17.43 1.31
N LEU A 213 -9.35 -17.81 0.16
CA LEU A 213 -10.43 -17.11 -0.53
C LEU A 213 -11.67 -16.90 0.34
N ASP A 214 -12.12 -17.92 1.07
CA ASP A 214 -13.30 -17.82 1.92
C ASP A 214 -13.11 -16.85 3.10
N GLU A 215 -11.87 -16.71 3.60
CA GLU A 215 -11.58 -15.75 4.66
C GLU A 215 -11.56 -14.32 4.13
N ILE A 216 -10.91 -14.08 2.97
CA ILE A 216 -10.84 -12.75 2.38
C ILE A 216 -12.17 -12.26 1.80
N ARG A 217 -13.02 -13.16 1.28
CA ARG A 217 -14.37 -12.84 0.78
C ARG A 217 -15.26 -12.20 1.84
N LYS A 218 -15.10 -12.56 3.13
CA LYS A 218 -15.82 -11.93 4.25
C LYS A 218 -15.60 -10.41 4.33
N LYS A 219 -14.56 -9.89 3.68
CA LYS A 219 -14.19 -8.47 3.65
C LYS A 219 -14.48 -7.78 2.31
N TYR A 220 -15.16 -8.44 1.38
CA TYR A 220 -15.43 -7.90 0.04
C TYR A 220 -16.41 -6.71 0.06
N HIS A 221 -17.24 -6.60 1.06
CA HIS A 221 -18.11 -5.43 1.28
C HIS A 221 -17.35 -4.11 1.57
N LEU A 222 -16.03 -4.18 1.83
CA LEU A 222 -15.20 -3.00 2.09
C LEU A 222 -14.61 -2.46 0.79
N ALA A 223 -14.54 -1.15 0.63
CA ALA A 223 -14.09 -0.46 -0.59
C ALA A 223 -12.57 -0.56 -0.86
N SER A 224 -11.79 -1.16 0.04
CA SER A 224 -10.34 -1.33 -0.10
C SER A 224 -9.84 -2.46 0.80
N GLY A 225 -8.53 -2.78 0.70
CA GLY A 225 -7.88 -3.77 1.56
C GLY A 225 -7.79 -5.15 0.94
N ASP A 226 -7.80 -5.22 -0.39
CA ASP A 226 -7.44 -6.40 -1.17
C ASP A 226 -6.09 -6.97 -0.75
N ASP A 227 -5.14 -6.09 -0.49
CA ASP A 227 -3.79 -6.35 -0.03
C ASP A 227 -3.71 -6.80 1.45
N ILE A 228 -4.18 -5.95 2.34
CA ILE A 228 -4.01 -6.16 3.78
C ILE A 228 -4.81 -7.35 4.32
N PHE A 229 -5.99 -7.63 3.76
CA PHE A 229 -6.78 -8.78 4.23
C PHE A 229 -6.17 -10.11 3.75
N LEU A 230 -5.58 -10.14 2.55
CA LEU A 230 -4.80 -11.27 2.08
C LEU A 230 -3.56 -11.48 2.97
N LEU A 231 -2.81 -10.41 3.27
CA LEU A 231 -1.65 -10.45 4.16
C LEU A 231 -2.03 -10.98 5.55
N GLN A 232 -3.12 -10.48 6.16
CA GLN A 232 -3.53 -10.91 7.48
C GLN A 232 -4.02 -12.37 7.51
N ALA A 233 -4.73 -12.81 6.47
CA ALA A 233 -5.15 -14.20 6.33
C ALA A 233 -3.94 -15.13 6.16
N CYS A 234 -2.98 -14.74 5.32
CA CYS A 234 -1.73 -15.47 5.10
C CYS A 234 -0.91 -15.56 6.40
N LYS A 235 -0.68 -14.43 7.09
CA LYS A 235 0.02 -14.38 8.38
C LYS A 235 -0.59 -15.31 9.42
N LYS A 236 -1.93 -15.35 9.49
CA LYS A 236 -2.68 -16.19 10.42
C LYS A 236 -2.57 -17.67 10.08
N HIS A 237 -2.56 -18.03 8.81
CA HIS A 237 -2.62 -19.42 8.33
C HIS A 237 -1.24 -20.04 8.17
N TYR A 238 -0.28 -19.31 7.63
CA TYR A 238 1.06 -19.79 7.28
C TYR A 238 2.19 -19.19 8.13
N GLY A 239 1.89 -18.25 9.04
CA GLY A 239 2.91 -17.56 9.84
C GLY A 239 3.45 -16.29 9.18
N ALA A 240 4.19 -15.51 9.94
CA ALA A 240 4.73 -14.24 9.50
C ALA A 240 5.90 -14.42 8.50
N GLU A 241 6.63 -15.52 8.60
CA GLU A 241 7.75 -15.91 7.76
C GLU A 241 7.35 -16.24 6.32
N SER A 242 6.06 -16.54 6.07
CA SER A 242 5.51 -16.75 4.73
C SER A 242 5.36 -15.46 3.91
N ILE A 243 5.64 -14.30 4.51
CA ILE A 243 5.47 -12.99 3.91
C ILE A 243 6.83 -12.31 3.74
N GLY A 244 7.21 -12.03 2.49
CA GLY A 244 8.45 -11.40 2.12
C GLY A 244 8.32 -9.96 1.62
N PHE A 245 9.46 -9.27 1.51
CA PHE A 245 9.56 -7.94 0.91
C PHE A 245 10.80 -7.84 0.03
N VAL A 246 10.60 -7.56 -1.26
CA VAL A 246 11.69 -7.32 -2.22
C VAL A 246 12.13 -5.87 -2.13
N LYS A 247 13.22 -5.61 -1.43
CA LYS A 247 13.85 -4.28 -1.39
C LYS A 247 14.81 -4.14 -2.56
N SER A 248 14.31 -3.81 -3.74
CA SER A 248 15.12 -3.60 -4.94
C SER A 248 14.72 -2.31 -5.67
N PRO A 249 15.67 -1.50 -6.19
CA PRO A 249 15.35 -0.41 -7.11
C PRO A 249 14.62 -0.88 -8.37
N GLU A 250 14.93 -2.09 -8.85
CA GLU A 250 14.36 -2.70 -10.05
C GLU A 250 12.95 -3.28 -9.82
N SER A 251 12.42 -3.18 -8.58
CA SER A 251 11.04 -3.56 -8.25
C SER A 251 10.18 -2.35 -7.85
N ILE A 252 10.68 -1.11 -7.93
CA ILE A 252 9.92 0.08 -7.53
C ILE A 252 8.84 0.37 -8.57
N VAL A 253 7.60 0.08 -8.24
CA VAL A 253 6.44 0.54 -9.01
C VAL A 253 6.18 2.02 -8.70
N GLN A 254 5.88 2.79 -9.74
CA GLN A 254 5.58 4.22 -9.59
C GLN A 254 4.11 4.51 -9.86
N THR A 255 3.51 5.41 -9.08
CA THR A 255 2.15 5.90 -9.25
C THR A 255 2.08 7.41 -9.06
N TYR A 256 0.93 8.02 -9.34
CA TYR A 256 0.76 9.46 -9.30
C TYR A 256 0.33 9.95 -7.90
N PRO A 257 0.86 11.09 -7.43
CA PRO A 257 0.33 11.74 -6.23
C PRO A 257 -1.10 12.24 -6.49
N MET A 258 -1.88 12.36 -5.42
CA MET A 258 -3.19 13.01 -5.51
C MET A 258 -3.02 14.49 -5.85
N THR A 259 -3.79 14.97 -6.83
CA THR A 259 -3.68 16.35 -7.32
C THR A 259 -4.39 17.36 -6.42
N THR A 260 -5.43 16.93 -5.69
CA THR A 260 -6.22 17.81 -4.81
C THR A 260 -6.18 17.33 -3.36
N ILE A 261 -6.29 18.28 -2.42
CA ILE A 261 -6.39 17.98 -0.99
C ILE A 261 -7.62 17.10 -0.70
N GLN A 262 -8.73 17.35 -1.39
CA GLN A 262 -9.95 16.58 -1.23
C GLN A 262 -9.79 15.11 -1.64
N SER A 263 -9.16 14.84 -2.79
CA SER A 263 -8.87 13.48 -3.25
C SER A 263 -7.90 12.75 -2.32
N PHE A 264 -6.89 13.47 -1.82
CA PHE A 264 -5.94 12.95 -0.83
C PHE A 264 -6.64 12.51 0.46
N PHE A 265 -7.42 13.38 1.09
CA PHE A 265 -8.14 13.02 2.31
C PHE A 265 -9.19 11.92 2.08
N SER A 266 -9.82 11.90 0.91
CA SER A 266 -10.73 10.82 0.53
C SER A 266 -10.00 9.47 0.43
N GLN A 267 -8.80 9.45 -0.15
CA GLN A 267 -7.98 8.25 -0.23
C GLN A 267 -7.53 7.78 1.17
N ARG A 268 -7.03 8.70 2.01
CA ARG A 268 -6.52 8.37 3.35
C ARG A 268 -7.64 7.94 4.32
N SER A 269 -8.79 8.58 4.29
CA SER A 269 -9.96 8.15 5.09
C SER A 269 -10.47 6.76 4.66
N ARG A 270 -10.40 6.43 3.36
CA ARG A 270 -10.71 5.09 2.85
C ARG A 270 -9.70 4.04 3.33
N TRP A 271 -8.40 4.39 3.37
CA TRP A 271 -7.37 3.48 3.89
C TRP A 271 -7.48 3.29 5.40
N GLY A 272 -7.66 4.36 6.16
CA GLY A 272 -7.82 4.30 7.61
C GLY A 272 -9.11 3.59 8.02
N GLY A 273 -10.23 3.82 7.31
CA GLY A 273 -11.54 3.26 7.66
C GLY A 273 -11.61 1.73 7.69
N LYS A 274 -10.65 1.04 7.05
CA LYS A 274 -10.56 -0.43 7.10
C LYS A 274 -9.91 -0.97 8.39
N THR A 275 -9.21 -0.13 9.17
CA THR A 275 -8.44 -0.56 10.36
C THR A 275 -9.33 -1.26 11.40
N LYS A 276 -10.56 -0.82 11.59
CA LYS A 276 -11.53 -1.46 12.49
C LYS A 276 -11.92 -2.90 12.11
N TYR A 277 -11.67 -3.29 10.87
CA TYR A 277 -11.96 -4.63 10.35
C TYR A 277 -10.73 -5.54 10.31
N TYR A 278 -9.57 -5.07 10.75
CA TYR A 278 -8.37 -5.89 10.85
C TYR A 278 -8.59 -7.02 11.84
N THR A 279 -8.03 -8.18 11.55
CA THR A 279 -8.04 -9.35 12.44
C THR A 279 -6.75 -9.43 13.26
N ASP A 280 -5.68 -8.80 12.81
CA ASP A 280 -4.41 -8.71 13.52
C ASP A 280 -4.45 -7.61 14.58
N ARG A 281 -4.51 -8.02 15.85
CA ARG A 281 -4.53 -7.12 17.02
C ARG A 281 -3.27 -6.26 17.12
N PHE A 282 -2.12 -6.78 16.71
CA PHE A 282 -0.89 -6.02 16.73
C PHE A 282 -0.94 -4.83 15.76
N THR A 283 -1.42 -5.06 14.54
CA THR A 283 -1.61 -3.99 13.54
C THR A 283 -2.63 -2.95 14.02
N GLN A 284 -3.73 -3.37 14.69
CA GLN A 284 -4.69 -2.43 15.29
C GLN A 284 -4.04 -1.59 16.39
N PHE A 285 -3.26 -2.23 17.26
CA PHE A 285 -2.55 -1.56 18.36
C PHE A 285 -1.52 -0.55 17.85
N LEU A 286 -0.76 -0.91 16.81
CA LEU A 286 0.17 0.01 16.15
C LEU A 286 -0.55 1.24 15.59
N ALA A 287 -1.67 1.05 14.89
CA ALA A 287 -2.48 2.15 14.38
C ALA A 287 -3.01 3.05 15.51
N LEU A 288 -3.40 2.45 16.64
CA LEU A 288 -3.81 3.19 17.85
C LEU A 288 -2.64 4.02 18.39
N CYS A 289 -1.43 3.48 18.48
CA CYS A 289 -0.26 4.23 18.94
C CYS A 289 0.00 5.47 18.08
N VAL A 290 -0.04 5.34 16.74
CA VAL A 290 0.12 6.48 15.82
C VAL A 290 -0.98 7.53 16.03
N ALA A 291 -2.22 7.09 16.17
CA ALA A 291 -3.38 7.95 16.41
C ALA A 291 -3.26 8.69 17.75
N MET A 292 -2.92 7.99 18.83
CA MET A 292 -2.81 8.55 20.19
C MET A 292 -1.68 9.55 20.32
N VAL A 293 -0.52 9.31 19.69
CA VAL A 293 0.58 10.29 19.69
C VAL A 293 0.18 11.55 18.92
N SER A 294 -0.42 11.40 17.74
CA SER A 294 -0.85 12.55 16.94
C SER A 294 -1.95 13.35 17.62
N PHE A 295 -2.96 12.68 18.17
CA PHE A 295 -4.04 13.30 18.94
C PHE A 295 -3.50 13.95 20.21
N GLY A 296 -2.59 13.27 20.92
CA GLY A 296 -1.95 13.80 22.14
C GLY A 296 -1.19 15.10 21.90
N ILE A 297 -0.44 15.21 20.79
CA ILE A 297 0.23 16.48 20.43
C ILE A 297 -0.79 17.60 20.25
N VAL A 298 -1.89 17.37 19.53
CA VAL A 298 -2.92 18.38 19.30
C VAL A 298 -3.60 18.79 20.62
N VAL A 299 -3.94 17.83 21.47
CA VAL A 299 -4.52 18.08 22.79
C VAL A 299 -3.58 18.89 23.67
N LEU A 300 -2.30 18.52 23.75
CA LEU A 300 -1.31 19.26 24.55
C LEU A 300 -1.11 20.68 24.05
N LEU A 301 -1.16 20.93 22.73
CA LEU A 301 -1.10 22.29 22.17
C LEU A 301 -2.31 23.13 22.60
N VAL A 302 -3.51 22.55 22.57
CA VAL A 302 -4.74 23.24 23.04
C VAL A 302 -4.64 23.53 24.52
N LEU A 303 -4.20 22.58 25.36
CA LEU A 303 -4.03 22.78 26.81
C LEU A 303 -2.96 23.84 27.12
N ALA A 304 -1.88 23.92 26.35
CA ALA A 304 -0.87 24.95 26.47
C ALA A 304 -1.42 26.34 26.10
N ALA A 305 -2.23 26.44 25.04
CA ALA A 305 -2.91 27.67 24.67
C ALA A 305 -3.90 28.16 25.75
N CYS A 306 -4.52 27.23 26.50
CA CYS A 306 -5.36 27.52 27.65
C CYS A 306 -4.55 27.74 28.96
N SER A 307 -3.22 27.85 28.89
CA SER A 307 -2.32 28.02 30.04
C SER A 307 -2.42 26.91 31.11
N THR A 308 -2.93 25.74 30.73
CA THR A 308 -3.11 24.59 31.64
C THR A 308 -1.85 23.71 31.69
N VAL A 309 -1.06 23.73 30.61
CA VAL A 309 0.21 23.00 30.46
C VAL A 309 1.27 23.96 29.96
N GLN A 310 2.51 23.77 30.40
CA GLN A 310 3.64 24.57 29.91
C GLN A 310 3.96 24.26 28.43
N TRP A 311 4.24 25.30 27.64
CA TRP A 311 4.51 25.18 26.20
C TRP A 311 5.65 24.21 25.84
N PHE A 312 6.62 24.04 26.71
CA PHE A 312 7.73 23.10 26.44
C PHE A 312 7.25 21.63 26.37
N VAL A 313 6.12 21.27 27.03
CA VAL A 313 5.60 19.88 27.02
C VAL A 313 5.17 19.42 25.62
N PRO A 314 4.22 20.09 24.92
CA PRO A 314 3.89 19.70 23.55
C PRO A 314 5.08 19.80 22.60
N LEU A 315 5.96 20.79 22.76
CA LEU A 315 7.14 20.96 21.94
C LEU A 315 8.14 19.80 22.14
N ALA A 316 8.31 19.31 23.37
CA ALA A 316 9.18 18.17 23.65
C ALA A 316 8.63 16.88 23.02
N VAL A 317 7.32 16.61 23.17
CA VAL A 317 6.66 15.44 22.52
C VAL A 317 6.82 15.50 21.01
N TRP A 318 6.63 16.66 20.43
CA TRP A 318 6.79 16.87 18.99
C TRP A 318 8.24 16.72 18.53
N ALA A 319 9.20 17.25 19.28
CA ALA A 319 10.62 17.12 18.99
C ALA A 319 11.08 15.67 19.02
N VAL A 320 10.60 14.87 19.99
CA VAL A 320 10.88 13.42 20.03
C VAL A 320 10.36 12.74 18.77
N LYS A 321 9.10 13.01 18.40
CA LYS A 321 8.51 12.46 17.16
C LYS A 321 9.33 12.90 15.93
N PHE A 322 9.68 14.17 15.82
CA PHE A 322 10.49 14.71 14.73
C PHE A 322 11.82 13.96 14.58
N VAL A 323 12.55 13.78 15.67
CA VAL A 323 13.86 13.09 15.65
C VAL A 323 13.71 11.61 15.29
N VAL A 324 12.70 10.94 15.84
CA VAL A 324 12.49 9.50 15.66
C VAL A 324 12.02 9.14 14.25
N ASP A 325 11.22 9.98 13.60
CA ASP A 325 10.72 9.72 12.25
C ASP A 325 11.77 10.02 11.16
N PHE A 326 12.72 10.90 11.42
CA PHE A 326 13.69 11.33 10.41
C PHE A 326 14.51 10.19 9.79
N PRO A 327 15.08 9.22 10.54
CA PRO A 327 15.91 8.16 9.99
C PRO A 327 15.19 7.30 8.93
N ILE A 328 13.92 6.92 9.16
CA ILE A 328 13.17 6.12 8.19
C ILE A 328 12.89 6.92 6.92
N ILE A 329 12.49 8.18 7.04
CA ILE A 329 12.22 9.08 5.92
C ILE A 329 13.50 9.33 5.11
N ALA A 330 14.61 9.59 5.80
CA ALA A 330 15.91 9.82 5.16
C ALA A 330 16.43 8.57 4.43
N SER A 331 16.24 7.39 5.01
CA SER A 331 16.64 6.13 4.37
C SER A 331 15.77 5.79 3.16
N TRP A 332 14.46 6.04 3.23
CA TRP A 332 13.57 5.93 2.08
C TRP A 332 13.95 6.88 0.95
N ALA A 333 14.16 8.17 1.25
CA ALA A 333 14.55 9.17 0.27
C ALA A 333 15.88 8.83 -0.44
N ARG A 334 16.81 8.17 0.27
CA ARG A 334 18.06 7.65 -0.34
C ARG A 334 17.78 6.47 -1.25
N PHE A 335 16.93 5.53 -0.81
CA PHE A 335 16.59 4.32 -1.56
C PHE A 335 15.94 4.65 -2.91
N ILE A 336 14.97 5.57 -2.93
CA ILE A 336 14.32 6.01 -4.17
C ILE A 336 15.13 7.08 -4.95
N LYS A 337 16.35 7.41 -4.50
CA LYS A 337 17.25 8.45 -5.10
C LYS A 337 16.63 9.85 -5.17
N GLN A 338 15.69 10.18 -4.28
CA GLN A 338 15.01 11.50 -4.23
C GLN A 338 15.33 12.28 -2.95
N LYS A 339 16.61 12.45 -2.61
CA LYS A 339 17.05 13.16 -1.38
C LYS A 339 16.50 14.59 -1.25
N ARG A 340 16.14 15.23 -2.37
CA ARG A 340 15.60 16.61 -2.37
C ARG A 340 14.30 16.75 -1.58
N ILE A 341 13.53 15.68 -1.41
CA ILE A 341 12.28 15.71 -0.63
C ILE A 341 12.53 16.05 0.84
N LEU A 342 13.73 15.74 1.38
CA LEU A 342 14.05 15.96 2.80
C LEU A 342 14.01 17.44 3.21
N ARG A 343 14.18 18.38 2.28
CA ARG A 343 14.03 19.81 2.56
C ARG A 343 12.63 20.21 3.04
N TYR A 344 11.63 19.39 2.67
CA TYR A 344 10.24 19.60 3.09
C TYR A 344 9.87 18.86 4.37
N TYR A 345 10.82 18.09 4.95
CA TYR A 345 10.56 17.31 6.16
C TYR A 345 10.07 18.16 7.33
N PRO A 346 10.68 19.33 7.66
CA PRO A 346 10.22 20.13 8.80
C PRO A 346 8.73 20.50 8.69
N ILE A 347 8.30 20.98 7.53
CA ILE A 347 6.90 21.38 7.34
C ILE A 347 5.97 20.17 7.33
N THR A 348 6.40 19.04 6.78
CA THR A 348 5.62 17.79 6.79
C THR A 348 5.45 17.26 8.21
N ALA A 349 6.52 17.24 9.02
CA ALA A 349 6.50 16.80 10.41
C ALA A 349 5.59 17.68 11.28
N VAL A 350 5.56 18.99 11.01
CA VAL A 350 4.64 19.92 11.68
C VAL A 350 3.19 19.65 11.28
N ALA A 351 2.90 19.42 10.01
CA ALA A 351 1.55 19.19 9.52
C ALA A 351 0.99 17.80 9.90
N TYR A 352 1.85 16.81 10.12
CA TYR A 352 1.46 15.40 10.24
C TYR A 352 0.47 15.11 11.39
N PRO A 353 0.64 15.59 12.65
CA PRO A 353 -0.32 15.32 13.72
C PRO A 353 -1.73 15.85 13.40
N PHE A 354 -1.82 17.05 12.84
CA PHE A 354 -3.11 17.66 12.44
C PHE A 354 -3.76 16.88 11.31
N TYR A 355 -2.97 16.44 10.33
CA TYR A 355 -3.40 15.60 9.24
C TYR A 355 -4.02 14.28 9.76
N ILE A 356 -3.34 13.57 10.65
CA ILE A 356 -3.83 12.31 11.22
C ILE A 356 -5.13 12.54 11.99
N VAL A 357 -5.21 13.56 12.85
CA VAL A 357 -6.42 13.89 13.61
C VAL A 357 -7.58 14.19 12.64
N TRP A 358 -7.32 14.94 11.57
CA TRP A 358 -8.35 15.23 10.57
C TRP A 358 -8.84 13.97 9.84
N VAL A 359 -7.93 13.07 9.47
CA VAL A 359 -8.30 11.77 8.87
C VAL A 359 -9.15 10.95 9.84
N LEU A 360 -8.82 10.90 11.15
CA LEU A 360 -9.62 10.21 12.15
C LEU A 360 -11.04 10.79 12.24
N ILE A 361 -11.18 12.12 12.22
CA ILE A 361 -12.49 12.78 12.20
C ILE A 361 -13.27 12.38 10.94
N LEU A 362 -12.64 12.43 9.76
CA LEU A 362 -13.30 12.05 8.51
C LEU A 362 -13.75 10.58 8.50
N MET A 363 -13.02 9.68 9.14
CA MET A 363 -13.41 8.27 9.27
C MET A 363 -14.70 8.06 10.06
N LEU A 364 -15.03 8.97 11.00
CA LEU A 364 -16.27 8.91 11.77
C LEU A 364 -17.50 9.33 10.94
N PHE A 365 -17.32 10.27 10.02
CA PHE A 365 -18.44 10.91 9.31
C PHE A 365 -18.60 10.47 7.85
N LYS A 366 -17.54 9.91 7.22
CA LYS A 366 -17.56 9.63 5.77
C LYS A 366 -17.68 8.13 5.48
N ASN A 367 -18.71 7.74 4.73
CA ASN A 367 -18.79 6.40 4.14
C ASN A 367 -17.74 6.28 3.02
N SER A 368 -16.97 5.21 3.04
CA SER A 368 -15.93 4.94 2.03
C SER A 368 -16.57 4.67 0.66
N GLN A 369 -16.10 5.38 -0.37
CA GLN A 369 -16.49 5.18 -1.76
C GLN A 369 -15.25 4.78 -2.58
N TRP A 370 -15.41 3.94 -3.58
CA TRP A 370 -14.37 3.63 -4.55
C TRP A 370 -14.84 4.03 -5.96
N LYS A 371 -14.04 4.86 -6.65
CA LYS A 371 -14.34 5.34 -8.01
C LYS A 371 -15.79 5.84 -8.16
N SER A 372 -16.21 6.72 -7.24
CA SER A 372 -17.56 7.31 -7.17
C SER A 372 -18.72 6.34 -6.88
N ARG A 373 -18.42 5.07 -6.53
CA ARG A 373 -19.44 4.11 -6.09
C ARG A 373 -19.46 3.95 -4.58
N SER A 374 -20.68 4.05 -4.00
CA SER A 374 -20.92 3.65 -2.61
C SER A 374 -20.97 2.12 -2.55
N MET A 375 -20.09 1.53 -1.74
CA MET A 375 -20.07 0.07 -1.49
C MET A 375 -21.10 -0.35 -0.42
N LYS A 376 -22.15 0.45 -0.18
CA LYS A 376 -23.26 0.00 0.68
C LYS A 376 -24.01 -1.13 -0.01
N ASN A 377 -24.06 -2.27 0.66
CA ASN A 377 -24.74 -3.49 0.25
C ASN A 377 -26.12 -3.22 -0.36
N LYS A 378 -26.30 -3.57 -1.64
CA LYS A 378 -27.59 -3.97 -2.19
C LYS A 378 -27.88 -5.47 -2.00
N ASN A 379 -26.97 -6.23 -1.40
CA ASN A 379 -27.07 -7.70 -1.28
C ASN A 379 -27.39 -8.18 0.15
N ALA A 380 -28.31 -7.51 0.85
CA ALA A 380 -28.94 -8.09 2.06
C ALA A 380 -30.19 -8.95 1.74
N THR A 381 -30.36 -9.38 0.48
CA THR A 381 -31.59 -10.08 0.05
C THR A 381 -31.38 -11.49 -0.50
N PHE A 382 -30.20 -12.08 -0.35
CA PHE A 382 -30.00 -13.50 -0.70
C PHE A 382 -29.43 -14.27 0.50
N ALA A 383 -30.26 -14.39 1.57
CA ALA A 383 -30.15 -15.42 2.58
C ALA A 383 -31.58 -15.68 3.11
N LYS A 384 -32.33 -16.47 2.39
CA LYS A 384 -33.40 -17.30 2.89
C LYS A 384 -33.36 -18.63 2.16
#